data_c649da600f9b376a3eda54eeca0ffef1
#
_entry.id   c649da600f9b376a3eda54eeca0ffef1
#
_cell.length_a   1.000
_cell.length_b   1.000
_cell.length_c   1.000
_cell.angle_alpha   90.00
_cell.angle_beta   90.00
_cell.angle_gamma   90.00
#
_symmetry.space_group_name_H-M   'P 1'
#
loop_
_entity.id
_entity.type
_entity.pdbx_description
1 polymer ?
#
loop_
_entity_poly.entity_id
_entity_poly.type
_entity_poly.pdbx_seq_one_letter_code
_entity_poly.pdbx_strand_id
1 'polypeptide(L)'
;MADVVDYKIIGDDMQIVEVELDPGEGVRAEVGAMMYMEPGIEMQTSTGGGLFRGFKRMITGSSFFITTFLNRDGAEKRHVSFAAPFPGKIIPLDLGKHGGQFICQKDGFLCAAKGVEIEVAFTKKIGAGLFGGEGFILQRLEGDGYVFLHAGGTIVERNLSPGETLRVDTGCLVAFSPSVSYDIQFIGGFRNALFGGEGLFLATLTGPGPVYLQSLPLSRLADRLAAATRSQRGEERGVSGIGGSILGGILQGDQ
;
A
#
# COMPACT_ATOMS: atom_id res chain seq x y z
N MET A 1 18.76 -3.18 -17.43
CA MET A 1 19.06 -1.80 -16.93
C MET A 1 17.77 -1.04 -16.94
N ALA A 2 17.41 -0.45 -15.82
CA ALA A 2 16.22 0.38 -15.71
C ALA A 2 16.49 1.77 -16.31
N ASP A 3 15.42 2.48 -16.70
CA ASP A 3 15.52 3.87 -17.14
C ASP A 3 16.00 4.74 -15.95
N VAL A 4 16.79 5.77 -16.24
CA VAL A 4 17.29 6.72 -15.25
C VAL A 4 16.31 7.89 -15.22
N VAL A 5 15.54 7.99 -14.16
CA VAL A 5 14.48 9.01 -14.05
C VAL A 5 14.86 10.09 -13.05
N ASP A 6 14.60 11.33 -13.41
CA ASP A 6 14.62 12.47 -12.49
C ASP A 6 13.26 12.60 -11.81
N TYR A 7 13.23 13.09 -10.57
CA TYR A 7 12.00 13.20 -9.82
C TYR A 7 12.00 14.36 -8.81
N LYS A 8 10.80 14.77 -8.43
CA LYS A 8 10.57 15.73 -7.36
C LYS A 8 9.46 15.22 -6.43
N ILE A 9 9.72 15.26 -5.12
CA ILE A 9 8.69 15.02 -4.11
C ILE A 9 8.05 16.36 -3.73
N ILE A 10 6.73 16.43 -3.78
CA ILE A 10 5.95 17.65 -3.53
C ILE A 10 5.00 17.36 -2.36
N GLY A 11 4.87 18.32 -1.45
CA GLY A 11 4.04 18.23 -0.24
C GLY A 11 4.81 17.80 1.00
N ASP A 12 4.16 17.88 2.16
CA ASP A 12 4.75 17.58 3.46
C ASP A 12 4.18 16.27 4.05
N ASP A 13 2.92 16.28 4.50
CA ASP A 13 2.27 15.12 5.14
C ASP A 13 1.43 14.28 4.16
N MET A 14 1.11 14.85 3.01
CA MET A 14 0.49 14.20 1.87
C MET A 14 1.37 14.43 0.65
N GLN A 15 2.29 13.52 0.40
CA GLN A 15 3.28 13.70 -0.65
C GLN A 15 2.83 13.04 -1.96
N ILE A 16 3.24 13.67 -3.04
CA ILE A 16 3.21 13.12 -4.39
C ILE A 16 4.61 13.05 -4.95
N VAL A 17 4.85 12.18 -5.91
CA VAL A 17 6.06 12.17 -6.71
C VAL A 17 5.73 12.59 -8.13
N GLU A 18 6.43 13.62 -8.62
CA GLU A 18 6.48 14.00 -10.02
C GLU A 18 7.74 13.43 -10.63
N VAL A 19 7.60 12.64 -11.69
CA VAL A 19 8.69 11.99 -12.40
C VAL A 19 8.85 12.67 -13.74
N GLU A 20 10.07 13.14 -14.03
CA GLU A 20 10.49 13.69 -15.32
C GLU A 20 11.05 12.55 -16.17
N LEU A 21 10.56 12.42 -17.39
CA LEU A 21 10.94 11.37 -18.33
C LEU A 21 11.57 12.00 -19.56
N ASP A 22 12.79 11.60 -19.88
CA ASP A 22 13.41 11.88 -21.16
C ASP A 22 12.70 11.14 -22.31
N PRO A 23 12.86 11.57 -23.58
CA PRO A 23 12.28 10.86 -24.72
C PRO A 23 12.64 9.37 -24.73
N GLY A 24 11.61 8.50 -24.71
CA GLY A 24 11.75 7.04 -24.68
C GLY A 24 11.84 6.41 -23.29
N GLU A 25 11.99 7.22 -22.24
CA GLU A 25 11.95 6.74 -20.85
C GLU A 25 10.53 6.49 -20.38
N GLY A 26 10.40 5.69 -19.32
CA GLY A 26 9.12 5.36 -18.74
C GLY A 26 9.16 5.06 -17.25
N VAL A 27 7.98 5.05 -16.69
CA VAL A 27 7.73 4.67 -15.30
C VAL A 27 6.56 3.68 -15.24
N ARG A 28 6.64 2.72 -14.34
CA ARG A 28 5.62 1.71 -14.08
C ARG A 28 4.94 2.03 -12.77
N ALA A 29 3.61 2.08 -12.75
CA ALA A 29 2.85 2.42 -11.55
C ALA A 29 1.64 1.51 -11.37
N GLU A 30 1.13 1.44 -10.14
CA GLU A 30 -0.15 0.81 -9.85
C GLU A 30 -1.28 1.60 -10.51
N VAL A 31 -2.30 0.88 -10.99
CA VAL A 31 -3.51 1.50 -11.54
C VAL A 31 -4.20 2.34 -10.48
N GLY A 32 -4.48 3.60 -10.80
CA GLY A 32 -5.12 4.54 -9.86
C GLY A 32 -4.14 5.41 -9.08
N ALA A 33 -2.83 5.17 -9.16
CA ALA A 33 -1.83 6.03 -8.55
C ALA A 33 -1.55 7.31 -9.36
N MET A 34 -1.79 7.31 -10.67
CA MET A 34 -1.54 8.45 -11.54
C MET A 34 -2.49 9.61 -11.18
N MET A 35 -1.91 10.77 -10.92
CA MET A 35 -2.60 12.01 -10.62
C MET A 35 -2.77 12.90 -11.86
N TYR A 36 -1.69 13.13 -12.59
CA TYR A 36 -1.69 13.82 -13.89
C TYR A 36 -0.51 13.36 -14.75
N MET A 37 -0.60 13.62 -16.04
CA MET A 37 0.48 13.44 -17.01
C MET A 37 0.39 14.52 -18.08
N GLU A 38 1.54 14.91 -18.62
CA GLU A 38 1.62 15.85 -19.74
C GLU A 38 1.29 15.19 -21.08
N PRO A 39 0.83 15.98 -22.08
CA PRO A 39 0.70 15.48 -23.45
C PRO A 39 2.04 14.91 -23.96
N GLY A 40 1.99 13.78 -24.68
CA GLY A 40 3.18 13.04 -25.14
C GLY A 40 3.51 11.82 -24.28
N ILE A 41 2.92 11.69 -23.09
CA ILE A 41 2.97 10.45 -22.30
C ILE A 41 1.91 9.47 -22.80
N GLU A 42 2.33 8.27 -23.15
CA GLU A 42 1.46 7.15 -23.54
C GLU A 42 1.31 6.17 -22.38
N MET A 43 0.05 5.80 -22.08
CA MET A 43 -0.25 4.75 -21.09
C MET A 43 -0.35 3.39 -21.77
N GLN A 44 0.48 2.46 -21.34
CA GLN A 44 0.46 1.07 -21.80
C GLN A 44 0.08 0.16 -20.61
N THR A 45 -1.16 -0.28 -20.58
CA THR A 45 -1.60 -1.26 -19.58
C THR A 45 -1.13 -2.65 -20.01
N SER A 46 -0.12 -3.15 -19.33
CA SER A 46 0.37 -4.51 -19.54
C SER A 46 -0.33 -5.45 -18.56
N THR A 47 -1.08 -6.40 -19.07
CA THR A 47 -1.53 -7.57 -18.31
C THR A 47 -0.34 -8.52 -18.06
N GLY A 48 0.81 -7.96 -17.64
CA GLY A 48 2.04 -8.60 -17.18
C GLY A 48 2.49 -9.80 -18.00
N GLY A 49 3.28 -9.55 -19.04
CA GLY A 49 4.17 -10.51 -19.71
C GLY A 49 3.60 -11.88 -20.02
N GLY A 50 2.86 -12.01 -21.14
CA GLY A 50 2.33 -13.27 -21.66
C GLY A 50 1.00 -13.68 -21.02
N LEU A 51 0.05 -14.13 -21.84
CA LEU A 51 -1.29 -14.62 -21.46
C LEU A 51 -1.27 -15.59 -20.25
N PHE A 52 -0.23 -16.37 -20.09
CA PHE A 52 -0.10 -17.35 -19.01
C PHE A 52 0.28 -16.75 -17.64
N ARG A 53 1.08 -15.68 -17.57
CA ARG A 53 1.43 -15.02 -16.32
C ARG A 53 0.28 -14.17 -15.77
N GLY A 54 -0.46 -13.49 -16.64
CA GLY A 54 -1.67 -12.74 -16.27
C GLY A 54 -2.76 -13.66 -15.72
N PHE A 55 -2.96 -14.84 -16.32
CA PHE A 55 -3.94 -15.82 -15.88
C PHE A 55 -3.57 -16.43 -14.50
N LYS A 56 -2.30 -16.71 -14.25
CA LYS A 56 -1.82 -17.21 -12.95
C LYS A 56 -1.97 -16.16 -11.84
N ARG A 57 -1.80 -14.86 -12.13
CA ARG A 57 -2.03 -13.76 -11.20
C ARG A 57 -3.52 -13.58 -10.87
N MET A 58 -4.41 -13.77 -11.84
CA MET A 58 -5.86 -13.72 -11.63
C MET A 58 -6.38 -14.84 -10.72
N ILE A 59 -5.79 -16.04 -10.80
CA ILE A 59 -6.18 -17.20 -9.97
C ILE A 59 -5.69 -17.06 -8.53
N THR A 60 -4.58 -16.34 -8.28
CA THR A 60 -4.03 -16.13 -6.94
C THR A 60 -4.72 -14.98 -6.18
N GLY A 61 -5.70 -14.30 -6.78
CA GLY A 61 -6.50 -13.25 -6.12
C GLY A 61 -5.79 -11.90 -5.98
N SER A 62 -4.57 -11.77 -6.47
CA SER A 62 -3.84 -10.50 -6.47
C SER A 62 -4.01 -9.81 -7.84
N SER A 63 -5.04 -8.99 -7.98
CA SER A 63 -5.23 -8.12 -9.14
C SER A 63 -4.25 -6.95 -9.09
N PHE A 64 -2.98 -7.26 -9.37
CA PHE A 64 -1.94 -6.25 -9.43
C PHE A 64 -1.81 -5.79 -10.89
N PHE A 65 -2.43 -4.67 -11.20
CA PHE A 65 -2.38 -4.07 -12.53
C PHE A 65 -1.30 -2.99 -12.56
N ILE A 66 -0.23 -3.26 -13.30
CA ILE A 66 0.83 -2.29 -13.56
C ILE A 66 0.58 -1.66 -14.92
N THR A 67 0.54 -0.33 -14.94
CA THR A 67 0.52 0.49 -16.14
C THR A 67 1.90 1.11 -16.34
N THR A 68 2.41 1.06 -17.58
CA THR A 68 3.63 1.77 -17.97
C THR A 68 3.24 3.10 -18.60
N PHE A 69 3.83 4.17 -18.12
CA PHE A 69 3.75 5.52 -18.65
C PHE A 69 5.06 5.79 -19.39
N LEU A 70 4.98 6.03 -20.68
CA LEU A 70 6.14 6.14 -21.56
C LEU A 70 6.15 7.49 -22.27
N ASN A 71 7.24 8.22 -22.18
CA ASN A 71 7.41 9.45 -22.96
C ASN A 71 7.62 9.08 -24.43
N ARG A 72 6.62 9.35 -25.27
CA ARG A 72 6.64 9.16 -26.72
C ARG A 72 6.94 10.44 -27.49
N ASP A 73 7.07 11.56 -26.80
CA ASP A 73 7.56 12.78 -27.40
C ASP A 73 9.03 12.56 -27.84
N GLY A 74 9.29 12.77 -29.10
CA GLY A 74 10.63 12.53 -29.65
C GLY A 74 11.66 13.61 -29.35
N ALA A 75 11.26 14.72 -28.72
CA ALA A 75 12.07 15.92 -28.58
C ALA A 75 12.14 16.50 -27.17
N GLU A 76 11.09 16.33 -26.37
CA GLU A 76 10.97 17.05 -25.10
C GLU A 76 10.80 16.10 -23.91
N LYS A 77 11.33 16.53 -22.77
CA LYS A 77 11.03 15.92 -21.48
C LYS A 77 9.56 16.09 -21.13
N ARG A 78 8.97 15.11 -20.46
CA ARG A 78 7.58 15.13 -20.05
C ARG A 78 7.45 14.65 -18.61
N HIS A 79 6.44 15.17 -17.93
CA HIS A 79 6.20 14.85 -16.52
C HIS A 79 4.96 13.97 -16.36
N VAL A 80 5.07 13.04 -15.42
CA VAL A 80 3.93 12.27 -14.91
C VAL A 80 3.99 12.23 -13.40
N SER A 81 2.86 12.41 -12.73
CA SER A 81 2.80 12.50 -11.27
C SER A 81 1.96 11.38 -10.67
N PHE A 82 2.40 10.88 -9.53
CA PHE A 82 1.76 9.80 -8.79
C PHE A 82 1.48 10.21 -7.36
N ALA A 83 0.28 9.84 -6.88
CA ALA A 83 -0.16 10.08 -5.52
C ALA A 83 -0.81 8.81 -4.96
N ALA A 84 -0.56 8.51 -3.70
CA ALA A 84 -1.27 7.42 -3.03
C ALA A 84 -2.69 7.87 -2.62
N PRO A 85 -3.65 6.92 -2.51
CA PRO A 85 -5.04 7.23 -2.20
C PRO A 85 -5.30 7.58 -0.73
N PHE A 86 -4.28 7.65 0.12
CA PHE A 86 -4.38 7.99 1.54
C PHE A 86 -3.20 8.83 2.02
N PRO A 87 -3.34 9.57 3.15
CA PRO A 87 -2.29 10.45 3.64
C PRO A 87 -1.00 9.73 3.97
N GLY A 88 0.13 10.27 3.53
CA GLY A 88 1.43 9.70 3.80
C GLY A 88 2.56 10.34 3.02
N LYS A 89 3.74 9.72 3.14
CA LYS A 89 5.00 10.22 2.60
C LYS A 89 5.59 9.25 1.59
N ILE A 90 6.41 9.78 0.69
CA ILE A 90 7.11 9.01 -0.35
C ILE A 90 8.51 8.64 0.14
N ILE A 91 8.89 7.40 -0.07
CA ILE A 91 10.24 6.87 0.15
C ILE A 91 10.85 6.58 -1.21
N PRO A 92 11.79 7.42 -1.71
CA PRO A 92 12.54 7.10 -2.91
C PRO A 92 13.64 6.08 -2.57
N LEU A 93 13.63 4.93 -3.23
CA LEU A 93 14.64 3.88 -3.10
C LEU A 93 15.41 3.73 -4.41
N ASP A 94 16.71 3.98 -4.37
CA ASP A 94 17.63 3.66 -5.44
C ASP A 94 18.08 2.19 -5.28
N LEU A 95 17.51 1.28 -6.06
CA LEU A 95 17.83 -0.14 -5.95
C LEU A 95 19.31 -0.44 -6.21
N GLY A 96 19.96 0.33 -7.08
CA GLY A 96 21.38 0.17 -7.33
C GLY A 96 22.23 0.35 -6.07
N LYS A 97 21.85 1.24 -5.17
CA LYS A 97 22.52 1.45 -3.88
C LYS A 97 22.19 0.37 -2.83
N HIS A 98 21.15 -0.42 -3.07
CA HIS A 98 20.68 -1.47 -2.17
C HIS A 98 20.96 -2.90 -2.67
N GLY A 99 21.95 -3.06 -3.55
CA GLY A 99 22.32 -4.38 -4.09
C GLY A 99 21.34 -4.94 -5.11
N GLY A 100 20.54 -4.07 -5.73
CA GLY A 100 19.64 -4.43 -6.83
C GLY A 100 18.32 -5.05 -6.41
N GLN A 101 18.04 -5.18 -5.11
CA GLN A 101 16.81 -5.80 -4.63
C GLN A 101 16.27 -5.15 -3.36
N PHE A 102 14.95 -5.11 -3.25
CA PHE A 102 14.25 -4.74 -2.02
C PHE A 102 12.92 -5.49 -1.89
N ILE A 103 12.41 -5.64 -0.68
CA ILE A 103 11.10 -6.26 -0.42
C ILE A 103 10.18 -5.20 0.17
N CYS A 104 8.99 -5.05 -0.39
CA CYS A 104 7.98 -4.12 0.13
C CYS A 104 6.63 -4.79 0.30
N GLN A 105 5.81 -4.24 1.19
CA GLN A 105 4.39 -4.59 1.24
C GLN A 105 3.69 -4.08 -0.02
N LYS A 106 2.72 -4.84 -0.52
CA LYS A 106 1.97 -4.51 -1.74
C LYS A 106 1.42 -3.08 -1.69
N ASP A 107 0.75 -2.70 -0.60
CA ASP A 107 0.10 -1.39 -0.46
C ASP A 107 1.11 -0.23 -0.31
N GLY A 108 2.39 -0.55 -0.12
CA GLY A 108 3.47 0.42 -0.09
C GLY A 108 4.07 0.74 -1.46
N PHE A 109 3.81 -0.05 -2.51
CA PHE A 109 4.32 0.25 -3.84
C PHE A 109 3.52 1.35 -4.51
N LEU A 110 4.19 2.38 -5.03
CA LEU A 110 3.55 3.47 -5.77
C LEU A 110 3.93 3.45 -7.26
N CYS A 111 5.21 3.60 -7.55
CA CYS A 111 5.73 3.50 -8.91
C CYS A 111 7.24 3.17 -8.93
N ALA A 112 7.75 2.81 -10.09
CA ALA A 112 9.16 2.48 -10.32
C ALA A 112 9.60 2.83 -11.73
N ALA A 113 10.87 3.13 -11.93
CA ALA A 113 11.46 3.29 -13.25
C ALA A 113 11.20 2.06 -14.13
N LYS A 114 10.93 2.28 -15.41
CA LYS A 114 10.74 1.17 -16.36
C LYS A 114 12.02 0.32 -16.43
N GLY A 115 11.87 -1.00 -16.36
CA GLY A 115 12.98 -1.95 -16.26
C GLY A 115 13.15 -2.55 -14.87
N VAL A 116 12.57 -1.93 -13.83
CA VAL A 116 12.45 -2.58 -12.51
C VAL A 116 11.42 -3.71 -12.59
N GLU A 117 11.79 -4.90 -12.17
CA GLU A 117 10.90 -6.05 -12.07
C GLU A 117 10.17 -6.05 -10.72
N ILE A 118 8.87 -6.38 -10.77
CA ILE A 118 7.99 -6.39 -9.59
C ILE A 118 7.32 -7.76 -9.55
N GLU A 119 7.65 -8.54 -8.53
CA GLU A 119 7.14 -9.91 -8.36
C GLU A 119 6.54 -10.11 -6.97
N VAL A 120 5.52 -10.99 -6.87
CA VAL A 120 5.02 -11.43 -5.56
C VAL A 120 6.03 -12.37 -4.93
N ALA A 121 6.63 -11.94 -3.83
CA ALA A 121 7.61 -12.73 -3.08
C ALA A 121 6.96 -13.66 -2.05
N PHE A 122 5.87 -13.22 -1.42
CA PHE A 122 5.22 -13.93 -0.34
C PHE A 122 3.75 -13.53 -0.22
N THR A 123 2.89 -14.50 0.05
CA THR A 123 1.47 -14.27 0.34
C THR A 123 1.05 -15.09 1.54
N LYS A 124 0.49 -14.44 2.56
CA LYS A 124 -0.15 -15.12 3.70
C LYS A 124 -1.59 -14.63 3.80
N LYS A 125 -2.53 -15.56 3.64
CA LYS A 125 -3.95 -15.25 3.87
C LYS A 125 -4.16 -14.99 5.35
N ILE A 126 -4.45 -13.77 5.68
CA ILE A 126 -4.76 -13.29 7.02
C ILE A 126 -6.26 -13.00 7.01
N GLY A 127 -7.00 -13.41 8.01
CA GLY A 127 -8.48 -13.39 8.05
C GLY A 127 -9.14 -12.17 7.38
N ALA A 128 -10.35 -12.31 6.95
CA ALA A 128 -11.07 -11.49 5.97
C ALA A 128 -11.19 -9.97 6.27
N GLY A 129 -10.71 -9.48 7.40
CA GLY A 129 -10.85 -8.08 7.84
C GLY A 129 -9.58 -7.22 7.68
N LEU A 130 -8.41 -7.87 7.74
CA LEU A 130 -7.11 -7.19 7.71
C LEU A 130 -6.59 -7.08 6.30
N PHE A 131 -6.39 -6.16 5.57
CA PHE A 131 -5.90 -6.05 4.17
C PHE A 131 -6.96 -6.33 3.09
N GLY A 132 -8.22 -5.92 3.31
CA GLY A 132 -9.26 -5.99 2.27
C GLY A 132 -9.56 -7.39 1.72
N GLY A 133 -9.26 -8.46 2.50
CA GLY A 133 -9.51 -9.86 2.10
C GLY A 133 -8.42 -10.51 1.24
N GLU A 134 -7.44 -9.76 0.73
CA GLU A 134 -6.33 -10.30 -0.07
C GLU A 134 -5.21 -10.92 0.79
N GLY A 135 -5.15 -10.57 2.08
CA GLY A 135 -4.10 -11.01 3.00
C GLY A 135 -2.85 -10.13 2.93
N PHE A 136 -1.83 -10.52 3.69
CA PHE A 136 -0.53 -9.86 3.70
C PHE A 136 0.32 -10.31 2.51
N ILE A 137 0.66 -9.39 1.62
CA ILE A 137 1.40 -9.67 0.39
C ILE A 137 2.69 -8.85 0.40
N LEU A 138 3.81 -9.55 0.23
CA LEU A 138 5.11 -8.94 0.00
C LEU A 138 5.48 -9.06 -1.48
N GLN A 139 6.05 -8.00 -2.00
CA GLN A 139 6.59 -7.90 -3.36
C GLN A 139 8.09 -7.77 -3.31
N ARG A 140 8.76 -8.44 -4.23
CA ARG A 140 10.17 -8.24 -4.53
C ARG A 140 10.28 -7.23 -5.65
N LEU A 141 11.11 -6.24 -5.43
CA LEU A 141 11.51 -5.22 -6.38
C LEU A 141 12.94 -5.54 -6.79
N GLU A 142 13.22 -5.68 -8.08
CA GLU A 142 14.51 -6.07 -8.60
C GLU A 142 14.92 -5.22 -9.79
N GLY A 143 16.17 -4.74 -9.80
CA GLY A 143 16.74 -3.89 -10.84
C GLY A 143 17.78 -2.91 -10.30
N ASP A 144 18.06 -1.90 -11.10
CA ASP A 144 19.04 -0.85 -10.81
C ASP A 144 18.46 0.58 -10.85
N GLY A 145 17.13 0.69 -10.98
CA GLY A 145 16.41 1.96 -11.06
C GLY A 145 15.78 2.41 -9.74
N TYR A 146 15.20 3.61 -9.78
CA TYR A 146 14.41 4.13 -8.66
C TYR A 146 13.07 3.42 -8.51
N VAL A 147 12.71 3.18 -7.25
CA VAL A 147 11.37 2.78 -6.81
C VAL A 147 10.86 3.81 -5.83
N PHE A 148 9.60 4.17 -5.94
CA PHE A 148 8.92 5.08 -5.03
C PHE A 148 7.89 4.29 -4.24
N LEU A 149 8.09 4.24 -2.92
CA LEU A 149 7.17 3.62 -2.00
C LEU A 149 6.35 4.70 -1.29
N HIS A 150 5.12 4.38 -0.94
CA HIS A 150 4.27 5.22 -0.11
C HIS A 150 4.13 4.60 1.30
N ALA A 151 4.19 5.44 2.31
CA ALA A 151 4.01 5.07 3.71
C ALA A 151 3.07 6.04 4.41
N GLY A 152 2.05 5.52 5.10
CA GLY A 152 1.07 6.32 5.81
C GLY A 152 1.59 6.93 7.10
N GLY A 153 1.35 8.22 7.31
CA GLY A 153 1.78 8.95 8.50
C GLY A 153 3.29 9.19 8.55
N THR A 154 3.89 8.94 9.71
CA THR A 154 5.34 9.11 9.92
C THR A 154 6.11 7.88 9.47
N ILE A 155 7.18 8.10 8.71
CA ILE A 155 8.12 7.06 8.31
C ILE A 155 9.19 6.91 9.40
N VAL A 156 9.45 5.65 9.80
CA VAL A 156 10.55 5.30 10.69
C VAL A 156 11.50 4.36 9.94
N GLU A 157 12.72 4.82 9.71
CA GLU A 157 13.79 4.01 9.17
C GLU A 157 14.62 3.42 10.32
N ARG A 158 14.86 2.11 10.26
CA ARG A 158 15.73 1.38 11.20
C ARG A 158 16.74 0.56 10.40
N ASN A 159 17.99 0.61 10.80
CA ASN A 159 19.02 -0.27 10.27
C ASN A 159 19.39 -1.30 11.33
N LEU A 160 18.90 -2.53 11.17
CA LEU A 160 19.11 -3.59 12.14
C LEU A 160 20.53 -4.13 12.03
N SER A 161 21.18 -4.28 13.17
CA SER A 161 22.48 -4.97 13.27
C SER A 161 22.34 -6.48 13.06
N PRO A 162 23.43 -7.20 12.73
CA PRO A 162 23.38 -8.67 12.62
C PRO A 162 22.83 -9.32 13.92
N GLY A 163 21.75 -10.10 13.78
CA GLY A 163 21.06 -10.75 14.90
C GLY A 163 20.13 -9.85 15.71
N GLU A 164 20.11 -8.54 15.47
CA GLU A 164 19.14 -7.64 16.08
C GLU A 164 17.72 -7.98 15.58
N THR A 165 16.80 -8.12 16.53
CA THR A 165 15.42 -8.51 16.24
C THR A 165 14.46 -7.39 16.56
N LEU A 166 13.53 -7.11 15.65
CA LEU A 166 12.45 -6.15 15.80
C LEU A 166 11.09 -6.84 15.55
N ARG A 167 10.14 -6.65 16.47
CA ARG A 167 8.75 -7.11 16.29
C ARG A 167 7.87 -5.94 15.88
N VAL A 168 7.15 -6.11 14.80
CA VAL A 168 6.37 -5.05 14.15
C VAL A 168 4.98 -5.57 13.85
N ASP A 169 3.95 -4.76 14.08
CA ASP A 169 2.63 -5.00 13.51
C ASP A 169 2.76 -5.08 11.97
N THR A 170 2.24 -6.14 11.36
CA THR A 170 2.38 -6.36 9.91
C THR A 170 1.88 -5.18 9.09
N GLY A 171 0.81 -4.49 9.53
CA GLY A 171 0.32 -3.29 8.86
C GLY A 171 1.30 -2.11 8.92
N CYS A 172 2.16 -2.06 9.93
CA CYS A 172 3.18 -1.01 10.05
C CYS A 172 4.47 -1.28 9.26
N LEU A 173 4.64 -2.47 8.68
CA LEU A 173 5.79 -2.79 7.86
C LEU A 173 5.58 -2.23 6.44
N VAL A 174 6.51 -1.43 5.95
CA VAL A 174 6.49 -0.90 4.58
C VAL A 174 7.44 -1.68 3.68
N ALA A 175 8.72 -1.74 4.04
CA ALA A 175 9.74 -2.39 3.22
C ALA A 175 10.98 -2.78 4.04
N PHE A 176 11.78 -3.69 3.49
CA PHE A 176 13.04 -4.11 4.10
C PHE A 176 14.00 -4.70 3.06
N SER A 177 15.29 -4.69 3.39
CA SER A 177 16.33 -5.33 2.57
C SER A 177 16.18 -6.86 2.55
N PRO A 178 16.50 -7.55 1.45
CA PRO A 178 16.54 -9.01 1.40
C PRO A 178 17.48 -9.67 2.41
N SER A 179 18.46 -8.94 2.95
CA SER A 179 19.35 -9.41 4.01
C SER A 179 18.67 -9.54 5.38
N VAL A 180 17.51 -8.90 5.56
CA VAL A 180 16.68 -9.03 6.76
C VAL A 180 15.81 -10.27 6.64
N SER A 181 15.97 -11.22 7.55
CA SER A 181 15.06 -12.36 7.64
C SER A 181 13.76 -11.96 8.32
N TYR A 182 12.64 -12.58 7.92
CA TYR A 182 11.33 -12.28 8.49
C TYR A 182 10.52 -13.54 8.78
N ASP A 183 9.74 -13.46 9.86
CA ASP A 183 8.74 -14.47 10.21
C ASP A 183 7.45 -13.76 10.62
N ILE A 184 6.31 -14.29 10.18
CA ILE A 184 4.99 -13.69 10.43
C ILE A 184 4.17 -14.63 11.29
N GLN A 185 3.89 -14.21 12.52
CA GLN A 185 3.15 -14.96 13.51
C GLN A 185 1.80 -14.32 13.83
N PHE A 186 0.78 -15.15 13.96
CA PHE A 186 -0.50 -14.73 14.50
C PHE A 186 -0.44 -14.77 16.02
N ILE A 187 -0.60 -13.60 16.64
CA ILE A 187 -0.71 -13.45 18.08
C ILE A 187 -2.18 -13.14 18.40
N GLY A 188 -3.04 -14.14 18.30
CA GLY A 188 -4.45 -14.03 18.61
C GLY A 188 -4.84 -15.00 19.72
N GLY A 189 -5.32 -14.46 20.85
CA GLY A 189 -6.09 -15.21 21.84
C GLY A 189 -7.52 -14.65 21.85
N PHE A 190 -8.51 -15.47 22.17
CA PHE A 190 -9.91 -15.10 22.31
C PHE A 190 -10.17 -13.85 23.17
N ARG A 191 -9.23 -13.45 24.03
CA ARG A 191 -9.32 -12.25 24.89
C ARG A 191 -9.00 -10.94 24.16
N ASN A 192 -8.24 -10.97 23.07
CA ASN A 192 -7.89 -9.77 22.31
C ASN A 192 -8.97 -9.39 21.29
N ALA A 193 -9.87 -10.30 20.93
CA ALA A 193 -11.05 -10.02 20.13
C ALA A 193 -12.03 -9.04 20.79
N LEU A 194 -11.98 -8.89 22.11
CA LEU A 194 -12.81 -7.93 22.87
C LEU A 194 -12.35 -6.47 22.75
N PHE A 195 -11.13 -6.23 22.26
CA PHE A 195 -10.55 -4.88 22.14
C PHE A 195 -10.47 -4.34 20.71
N GLY A 196 -11.13 -4.97 19.73
CA GLY A 196 -11.14 -4.45 18.37
C GLY A 196 -11.41 -5.47 17.27
N GLY A 197 -11.69 -6.72 17.61
CA GLY A 197 -12.27 -7.71 16.66
C GLY A 197 -11.29 -8.35 15.67
N GLU A 198 -10.05 -7.90 15.56
CA GLU A 198 -9.10 -8.39 14.58
C GLU A 198 -7.84 -8.93 15.25
N GLY A 199 -7.40 -10.13 14.83
CA GLY A 199 -6.20 -10.76 15.36
C GLY A 199 -4.95 -9.92 15.02
N LEU A 200 -4.05 -9.75 16.00
CA LEU A 200 -2.77 -9.06 15.79
C LEU A 200 -1.79 -10.00 15.09
N PHE A 201 -1.33 -9.63 13.92
CA PHE A 201 -0.23 -10.29 13.24
C PHE A 201 1.06 -9.52 13.48
N LEU A 202 2.08 -10.18 14.00
CA LEU A 202 3.40 -9.60 14.15
C LEU A 202 4.36 -10.19 13.11
N ALA A 203 5.09 -9.29 12.46
CA ALA A 203 6.31 -9.63 11.73
C ALA A 203 7.49 -9.55 12.71
N THR A 204 8.25 -10.61 12.81
CA THR A 204 9.55 -10.61 13.48
C THR A 204 10.61 -10.46 12.39
N LEU A 205 11.36 -9.35 12.45
CA LEU A 205 12.42 -9.01 11.51
C LEU A 205 13.77 -9.18 12.20
N THR A 206 14.71 -9.85 11.55
CA THR A 206 16.06 -10.05 12.10
C THR A 206 17.09 -9.57 11.10
N GLY A 207 17.93 -8.59 11.52
CA GLY A 207 18.99 -8.00 10.71
C GLY A 207 20.11 -8.98 10.34
N PRO A 208 20.97 -8.55 9.43
CA PRO A 208 21.32 -7.16 9.17
C PRO A 208 20.52 -6.50 8.05
N GLY A 209 20.29 -5.20 8.15
CA GLY A 209 19.82 -4.37 7.05
C GLY A 209 18.73 -3.34 7.38
N PRO A 210 18.42 -2.46 6.43
CA PRO A 210 17.41 -1.42 6.61
C PRO A 210 15.99 -1.98 6.55
N VAL A 211 15.13 -1.37 7.40
CA VAL A 211 13.69 -1.62 7.52
C VAL A 211 12.97 -0.28 7.54
N TYR A 212 11.91 -0.15 6.77
CA TYR A 212 11.04 1.02 6.72
C TYR A 212 9.67 0.69 7.32
N LEU A 213 9.23 1.54 8.24
CA LEU A 213 7.97 1.39 8.95
C LEU A 213 7.09 2.63 8.76
N GLN A 214 5.77 2.44 8.91
CA GLN A 214 4.76 3.48 8.86
C GLN A 214 3.93 3.54 10.15
N SER A 215 3.54 4.74 10.56
CA SER A 215 2.75 4.93 11.78
C SER A 215 1.24 4.77 11.55
N LEU A 216 0.77 4.97 10.32
CA LEU A 216 -0.66 4.95 9.95
C LEU A 216 -0.91 4.05 8.73
N PRO A 217 -0.96 2.72 8.91
CA PRO A 217 -1.36 1.83 7.83
C PRO A 217 -2.81 2.08 7.40
N LEU A 218 -3.10 1.87 6.10
CA LEU A 218 -4.43 2.08 5.52
C LEU A 218 -5.53 1.31 6.26
N SER A 219 -5.25 0.09 6.70
CA SER A 219 -6.18 -0.72 7.48
C SER A 219 -6.66 -0.01 8.76
N ARG A 220 -5.73 0.57 9.54
CA ARG A 220 -6.09 1.33 10.76
C ARG A 220 -6.92 2.57 10.46
N LEU A 221 -6.63 3.27 9.36
CA LEU A 221 -7.43 4.42 8.92
C LEU A 221 -8.83 3.97 8.52
N ALA A 222 -8.95 2.92 7.73
CA ALA A 222 -10.21 2.36 7.27
C ALA A 222 -11.09 1.90 8.45
N ASP A 223 -10.51 1.22 9.44
CA ASP A 223 -11.22 0.77 10.65
C ASP A 223 -11.77 1.94 11.47
N ARG A 224 -11.00 3.01 11.60
CA ARG A 224 -11.46 4.22 12.29
C ARG A 224 -12.61 4.90 11.56
N LEU A 225 -12.54 5.00 10.24
CA LEU A 225 -13.63 5.55 9.43
C LEU A 225 -14.90 4.67 9.52
N ALA A 226 -14.74 3.35 9.41
CA ALA A 226 -15.85 2.41 9.53
C ALA A 226 -16.51 2.45 10.92
N ALA A 227 -15.73 2.55 12.00
CA ALA A 227 -16.22 2.68 13.35
C ALA A 227 -17.02 3.98 13.55
N ALA A 228 -16.53 5.10 13.05
CA ALA A 228 -17.21 6.39 13.12
C ALA A 228 -18.57 6.36 12.39
N THR A 229 -18.62 5.74 11.21
CA THR A 229 -19.87 5.62 10.42
C THR A 229 -20.91 4.71 11.07
N ARG A 230 -20.48 3.65 11.77
CA ARG A 230 -21.40 2.75 12.51
C ARG A 230 -22.00 3.43 13.73
N SER A 231 -21.22 4.26 14.43
CA SER A 231 -21.70 5.02 15.61
C SER A 231 -22.84 5.97 15.23
N GLN A 232 -22.71 6.71 14.14
CA GLN A 232 -23.77 7.60 13.66
C GLN A 232 -25.07 6.87 13.30
N ARG A 233 -24.99 5.71 12.64
CA ARG A 233 -26.19 4.90 12.33
C ARG A 233 -26.88 4.31 13.55
N GLY A 234 -26.17 4.10 14.64
CA GLY A 234 -26.72 3.66 15.92
C GLY A 234 -27.56 4.75 16.60
N GLU A 235 -27.10 5.99 16.56
CA GLU A 235 -27.82 7.14 17.15
C GLU A 235 -29.11 7.49 16.40
N GLU A 236 -29.10 7.44 15.06
CA GLU A 236 -30.32 7.69 14.27
C GLU A 236 -31.40 6.62 14.50
N ARG A 237 -31.02 5.35 14.70
CA ARG A 237 -31.96 4.28 15.03
C ARG A 237 -32.50 4.39 16.46
N GLY A 238 -31.72 4.87 17.40
CA GLY A 238 -32.12 5.11 18.77
C GLY A 238 -33.22 6.18 18.90
N VAL A 239 -33.06 7.27 18.17
CA VAL A 239 -33.99 8.42 18.19
C VAL A 239 -35.32 8.07 17.50
N SER A 240 -35.32 7.33 16.39
CA SER A 240 -36.54 6.91 15.70
C SER A 240 -37.31 5.85 16.48
N GLY A 241 -36.66 5.01 17.29
CA GLY A 241 -37.29 4.00 18.15
C GLY A 241 -38.04 4.60 19.35
N ILE A 242 -37.53 5.67 19.93
CA ILE A 242 -38.13 6.35 21.08
C ILE A 242 -39.36 7.17 20.65
N GLY A 243 -39.32 7.82 19.49
CA GLY A 243 -40.48 8.57 18.96
C GLY A 243 -41.68 7.69 18.61
N GLY A 244 -41.44 6.49 18.08
CA GLY A 244 -42.51 5.52 17.75
C GLY A 244 -43.20 4.93 18.96
N SER A 245 -42.50 4.76 20.07
CA SER A 245 -43.08 4.21 21.31
C SER A 245 -43.93 5.20 22.09
N ILE A 246 -43.62 6.49 22.03
CA ILE A 246 -44.40 7.55 22.71
C ILE A 246 -45.72 7.82 21.98
N LEU A 247 -45.73 7.79 20.65
CA LEU A 247 -46.94 8.01 19.85
C LEU A 247 -47.94 6.82 19.91
N GLY A 248 -47.42 5.57 20.04
CA GLY A 248 -48.28 4.37 20.22
C GLY A 248 -49.00 4.30 21.55
N GLY A 249 -48.42 4.90 22.62
CA GLY A 249 -49.04 4.94 23.95
C GLY A 249 -50.17 5.98 24.12
N ILE A 250 -50.21 7.01 23.29
CA ILE A 250 -51.22 8.07 23.36
C ILE A 250 -52.51 7.71 22.61
N LEU A 251 -52.44 6.79 21.64
CA LEU A 251 -53.58 6.40 20.82
C LEU A 251 -54.38 5.19 21.33
N GLN A 252 -53.99 4.57 22.46
CA GLN A 252 -54.67 3.43 23.05
C GLN A 252 -55.40 3.72 24.37
N GLY A 253 -55.62 4.96 24.74
CA GLY A 253 -56.34 5.38 25.94
C GLY A 253 -57.66 6.07 25.61
N ASP A 254 -58.60 5.40 24.97
CA ASP A 254 -60.03 5.72 25.07
C ASP A 254 -60.88 4.61 24.38
N GLN A 255 -61.26 3.58 25.15
CA GLN A 255 -62.53 2.86 25.03
C GLN A 255 -62.80 2.14 26.34
#